data_d7faf96248ff78a0d6349041d61d01bd
#
_entry.id   d7faf96248ff78a0d6349041d61d01bd
#
_cell.length_a   1.000
_cell.length_b   1.000
_cell.length_c   1.000
_cell.angle_alpha   90.00
_cell.angle_beta   90.00
_cell.angle_gamma   90.00
#
_symmetry.space_group_name_H-M   'P 1'
#
loop_
_entity.id
_entity.type
_entity.pdbx_description
1 polymer ?
#
loop_
_entity_poly.entity_id
_entity_poly.type
_entity_poly.pdbx_seq_one_letter_code
_entity_poly.pdbx_strand_id
1 'polypeptide(L)'
;MHQVRTPARLIRVTLVVTVLGILPARAEAPAPPLGAYNADIKESSISGISSGAFMAVQFGVSWSSIVKGVGVIAGGPYYCAQGTAIDGLLGNLGPALTATGPCMKGPPPDLEPLFKKADEWARGGDIDDPHNIANQHIYIFTGYNDSIVNPKVADAAYRFYLHYLGGHSNANIFYQSAIGAGHSQVTVNYGQPCNKNEGDFIDHCNYDQAGIILQHIYGALNSKNRGALSGKLIAFDQRELTSPESPGSYSMAETGYVYVPSSCAALQPCRVHIALHGCKQNFETVQDRYIRHAGYNEWADTNRLIILYPQTIVGNPATDPFTPLNPFGCWDWWGYTNFNYAVKAGRQITTIKAMLDRLTSGHVPILAEAADAAAPSGIVVNDVSNTGAAIAWTPAAGAQTYTVNRASGSDNSFAPIGSVSGPSFGDLGLRPATPYRYKVTATLSAGTEGPSSPVVTATTLPVPPRCDTAGSCPIP
;
A
#
# COMPACT_ATOMS: atom_id res chain seq x y z
N MET A 1 48.68 -90.58 -2.98
CA MET A 1 48.60 -89.18 -3.37
C MET A 1 47.22 -88.93 -3.91
N HIS A 2 46.32 -88.41 -3.02
CA HIS A 2 44.93 -88.06 -3.41
C HIS A 2 44.79 -86.60 -3.56
N GLN A 3 44.48 -86.11 -4.79
CA GLN A 3 44.09 -84.72 -5.04
C GLN A 3 42.63 -84.55 -4.70
N VAL A 4 42.34 -83.63 -3.80
CA VAL A 4 40.99 -83.16 -3.49
C VAL A 4 40.66 -82.00 -4.40
N ARG A 5 39.64 -82.14 -5.27
CA ARG A 5 39.10 -81.02 -6.09
C ARG A 5 37.98 -80.31 -5.33
N THR A 6 38.16 -79.02 -5.05
CA THR A 6 37.12 -78.18 -4.47
C THR A 6 36.24 -77.62 -5.60
N PRO A 7 34.91 -77.59 -5.50
CA PRO A 7 34.00 -77.01 -6.52
C PRO A 7 33.91 -75.45 -6.32
N ALA A 8 34.16 -74.72 -7.39
CA ALA A 8 33.92 -73.27 -7.42
C ALA A 8 32.40 -73.00 -7.44
N ARG A 9 31.90 -72.23 -6.43
CA ARG A 9 30.55 -71.64 -6.43
C ARG A 9 30.51 -70.37 -7.28
N LEU A 10 29.77 -70.37 -8.38
CA LEU A 10 29.39 -69.16 -9.12
C LEU A 10 28.34 -68.35 -8.29
N ILE A 11 28.72 -67.19 -7.82
CA ILE A 11 27.78 -66.24 -7.24
C ILE A 11 27.15 -65.46 -8.42
N ARG A 12 25.86 -65.66 -8.68
CA ARG A 12 25.07 -64.82 -9.60
C ARG A 12 24.71 -63.54 -8.84
N VAL A 13 25.31 -62.41 -9.24
CA VAL A 13 24.88 -61.08 -8.81
C VAL A 13 23.74 -60.62 -9.70
N THR A 14 22.52 -60.60 -9.17
CA THR A 14 21.36 -60.05 -9.85
C THR A 14 21.34 -58.56 -9.63
N LEU A 15 21.64 -57.80 -10.67
CA LEU A 15 21.56 -56.32 -10.66
C LEU A 15 20.09 -55.90 -10.73
N VAL A 16 19.52 -55.48 -9.59
CA VAL A 16 18.17 -54.89 -9.57
C VAL A 16 18.31 -53.42 -9.97
N VAL A 17 18.00 -53.07 -11.22
CA VAL A 17 17.89 -51.70 -11.69
C VAL A 17 16.54 -51.15 -11.22
N THR A 18 16.54 -50.37 -10.15
CA THR A 18 15.37 -49.63 -9.72
C THR A 18 15.23 -48.39 -10.62
N VAL A 19 14.34 -48.47 -11.57
CA VAL A 19 13.92 -47.27 -12.36
C VAL A 19 13.09 -46.39 -11.44
N LEU A 20 13.70 -45.34 -10.81
CA LEU A 20 12.95 -44.27 -10.21
C LEU A 20 12.25 -43.53 -11.37
N GLY A 21 10.96 -43.77 -11.52
CA GLY A 21 10.09 -42.95 -12.38
C GLY A 21 10.07 -41.50 -11.86
N ILE A 22 10.73 -40.59 -12.58
CA ILE A 22 10.54 -39.15 -12.38
C ILE A 22 9.11 -38.88 -12.81
N LEU A 23 8.19 -38.78 -11.84
CA LEU A 23 6.86 -38.24 -12.09
C LEU A 23 7.06 -36.79 -12.59
N PRO A 24 6.47 -36.39 -13.71
CA PRO A 24 6.53 -35.01 -14.14
C PRO A 24 5.92 -34.16 -13.03
N ALA A 25 6.63 -33.11 -12.61
CA ALA A 25 6.08 -32.11 -11.69
C ALA A 25 4.76 -31.63 -12.31
N ARG A 26 3.67 -31.85 -11.59
CA ARG A 26 2.35 -31.41 -12.04
C ARG A 26 2.42 -29.88 -12.09
N ALA A 27 2.33 -29.32 -13.28
CA ALA A 27 2.23 -27.88 -13.44
C ALA A 27 1.08 -27.38 -12.57
N GLU A 28 1.37 -26.46 -11.67
CA GLU A 28 0.37 -25.87 -10.79
C GLU A 28 -0.69 -25.19 -11.68
N ALA A 29 -1.95 -25.43 -11.39
CA ALA A 29 -3.02 -24.80 -12.17
C ALA A 29 -2.89 -23.28 -12.08
N PRO A 30 -3.10 -22.53 -13.18
CA PRO A 30 -3.03 -21.08 -13.14
C PRO A 30 -3.99 -20.51 -12.09
N ALA A 31 -3.60 -19.38 -11.49
CA ALA A 31 -4.46 -18.68 -10.55
C ALA A 31 -5.80 -18.29 -11.23
N PRO A 32 -6.91 -18.19 -10.49
CA PRO A 32 -8.19 -17.81 -11.06
C PRO A 32 -8.19 -16.35 -11.57
N PRO A 33 -9.13 -15.97 -12.45
CA PRO A 33 -9.35 -14.59 -12.83
C PRO A 33 -9.59 -13.67 -11.64
N LEU A 34 -9.19 -12.40 -11.76
CA LEU A 34 -9.52 -11.38 -10.76
C LEU A 34 -11.04 -11.16 -10.72
N GLY A 35 -11.62 -11.23 -9.53
CA GLY A 35 -13.07 -11.06 -9.32
C GLY A 35 -13.54 -9.61 -9.54
N ALA A 36 -14.85 -9.46 -9.80
CA ALA A 36 -15.56 -8.19 -9.80
C ALA A 36 -16.32 -8.02 -8.47
N TYR A 37 -16.31 -6.80 -7.92
CA TYR A 37 -16.95 -6.49 -6.65
C TYR A 37 -17.78 -5.21 -6.75
N ASN A 38 -18.65 -4.97 -5.76
CA ASN A 38 -19.40 -3.72 -5.65
C ASN A 38 -18.50 -2.63 -5.02
N ALA A 39 -17.49 -2.19 -5.76
CA ALA A 39 -16.53 -1.17 -5.32
C ALA A 39 -16.61 0.08 -6.22
N ASP A 40 -16.63 1.27 -5.61
CA ASP A 40 -16.64 2.54 -6.33
C ASP A 40 -15.23 2.92 -6.78
N ILE A 41 -15.05 3.10 -8.10
CA ILE A 41 -13.77 3.50 -8.68
C ILE A 41 -13.28 4.87 -8.17
N LYS A 42 -14.22 5.80 -7.87
CA LYS A 42 -13.88 7.14 -7.35
C LYS A 42 -13.46 7.12 -5.88
N GLU A 43 -13.69 6.03 -5.19
CA GLU A 43 -13.19 5.77 -3.84
C GLU A 43 -11.91 4.93 -3.85
N SER A 44 -11.19 4.91 -4.98
CA SER A 44 -9.94 4.19 -5.10
C SER A 44 -8.75 5.00 -4.62
N SER A 45 -7.77 4.35 -4.02
CA SER A 45 -6.51 4.96 -3.59
C SER A 45 -5.33 4.05 -3.86
N ILE A 46 -4.13 4.59 -3.78
CA ILE A 46 -2.91 3.86 -4.06
C ILE A 46 -1.81 4.27 -3.10
N SER A 47 -0.98 3.34 -2.68
CA SER A 47 0.26 3.62 -1.98
C SER A 47 1.37 2.67 -2.39
N GLY A 48 2.60 3.01 -2.11
CA GLY A 48 3.72 2.12 -2.35
C GLY A 48 4.99 2.59 -1.67
N ILE A 49 5.97 1.70 -1.63
CA ILE A 49 7.30 1.97 -1.09
C ILE A 49 8.33 1.97 -2.22
N SER A 50 9.33 2.87 -2.16
CA SER A 50 10.48 2.88 -3.07
C SER A 50 10.03 2.96 -4.54
N SER A 51 10.39 2.01 -5.41
CA SER A 51 9.87 1.94 -6.79
C SER A 51 8.33 1.91 -6.84
N GLY A 52 7.68 1.24 -5.87
CA GLY A 52 6.23 1.27 -5.72
C GLY A 52 5.68 2.64 -5.36
N ALA A 53 6.43 3.46 -4.61
CA ALA A 53 6.05 4.83 -4.32
C ALA A 53 6.12 5.72 -5.57
N PHE A 54 7.16 5.58 -6.38
CA PHE A 54 7.24 6.28 -7.67
C PHE A 54 6.10 5.85 -8.60
N MET A 55 5.79 4.55 -8.68
CA MET A 55 4.65 4.05 -9.45
C MET A 55 3.31 4.56 -8.89
N ALA A 56 3.15 4.64 -7.56
CA ALA A 56 1.95 5.20 -6.94
C ALA A 56 1.76 6.68 -7.32
N VAL A 57 2.83 7.47 -7.33
CA VAL A 57 2.81 8.86 -7.81
C VAL A 57 2.44 8.93 -9.29
N GLN A 58 3.05 8.09 -10.14
CA GLN A 58 2.76 8.04 -11.57
C GLN A 58 1.29 7.68 -11.85
N PHE A 59 0.77 6.66 -11.18
CA PHE A 59 -0.63 6.25 -11.30
C PHE A 59 -1.58 7.34 -10.77
N GLY A 60 -1.28 7.90 -9.59
CA GLY A 60 -2.10 8.92 -8.94
C GLY A 60 -2.19 10.24 -9.72
N VAL A 61 -1.15 10.61 -10.47
CA VAL A 61 -1.16 11.76 -11.37
C VAL A 61 -1.84 11.40 -12.69
N SER A 62 -1.50 10.26 -13.31
CA SER A 62 -2.06 9.85 -14.60
C SER A 62 -3.58 9.65 -14.55
N TRP A 63 -4.10 9.15 -13.44
CA TRP A 63 -5.51 8.88 -13.19
C TRP A 63 -6.07 9.75 -12.06
N SER A 64 -5.67 11.02 -12.00
CA SER A 64 -6.00 11.94 -10.91
C SER A 64 -7.51 12.19 -10.74
N SER A 65 -8.32 11.97 -11.77
CA SER A 65 -9.78 12.12 -11.71
C SER A 65 -10.51 11.01 -10.95
N ILE A 66 -9.86 9.86 -10.72
CA ILE A 66 -10.45 8.70 -10.03
C ILE A 66 -9.72 8.31 -8.75
N VAL A 67 -8.49 8.79 -8.55
CA VAL A 67 -7.69 8.46 -7.36
C VAL A 67 -7.98 9.44 -6.24
N LYS A 68 -8.55 8.95 -5.14
CA LYS A 68 -8.91 9.73 -3.95
C LYS A 68 -7.69 10.15 -3.13
N GLY A 69 -6.63 9.35 -3.15
CA GLY A 69 -5.41 9.69 -2.43
C GLY A 69 -4.23 8.79 -2.74
N VAL A 70 -3.04 9.29 -2.43
CA VAL A 70 -1.75 8.66 -2.74
C VAL A 70 -0.86 8.58 -1.50
N GLY A 71 -0.31 7.40 -1.21
CA GLY A 71 0.71 7.18 -0.18
C GLY A 71 2.09 7.00 -0.81
N VAL A 72 3.04 7.89 -0.50
CA VAL A 72 4.41 7.90 -1.01
C VAL A 72 5.37 7.54 0.12
N ILE A 73 5.89 6.31 0.14
CA ILE A 73 6.79 5.83 1.19
C ILE A 73 8.19 5.70 0.59
N ALA A 74 9.14 6.51 1.07
CA ALA A 74 10.53 6.51 0.59
C ALA A 74 10.62 6.63 -0.95
N GLY A 75 9.86 7.57 -1.53
CA GLY A 75 9.76 7.84 -2.97
C GLY A 75 10.00 9.29 -3.31
N GLY A 76 9.79 9.67 -4.57
CA GLY A 76 10.08 11.00 -5.10
C GLY A 76 8.94 11.59 -5.94
N PRO A 77 9.18 12.74 -6.60
CA PRO A 77 8.17 13.43 -7.39
C PRO A 77 7.80 12.66 -8.66
N TYR A 78 6.68 13.04 -9.24
CA TYR A 78 6.22 12.56 -10.54
C TYR A 78 7.30 12.74 -11.60
N TYR A 79 7.49 11.71 -12.45
CA TYR A 79 8.43 11.72 -13.57
C TYR A 79 9.88 12.10 -13.18
N CYS A 80 10.31 11.75 -11.97
CA CYS A 80 11.62 12.11 -11.42
C CYS A 80 12.79 11.69 -12.32
N ALA A 81 12.73 10.49 -12.88
CA ALA A 81 13.81 9.94 -13.72
C ALA A 81 13.85 10.58 -15.11
N GLN A 82 12.77 11.24 -15.53
CA GLN A 82 12.61 11.87 -16.84
C GLN A 82 12.85 10.87 -17.99
N GLY A 83 13.16 11.33 -19.15
CA GLY A 83 13.46 10.53 -20.32
C GLY A 83 12.88 11.13 -21.60
N THR A 84 13.41 10.67 -22.73
CA THR A 84 12.98 11.09 -24.07
C THR A 84 12.82 9.86 -24.97
N ALA A 85 12.20 10.03 -26.13
CA ALA A 85 12.13 8.95 -27.13
C ALA A 85 13.54 8.48 -27.59
N ILE A 86 14.53 9.38 -27.55
CA ILE A 86 15.93 9.07 -27.88
C ILE A 86 16.53 8.17 -26.79
N ASP A 87 16.24 8.44 -25.50
CA ASP A 87 16.68 7.58 -24.40
C ASP A 87 16.11 6.17 -24.54
N GLY A 88 14.86 6.02 -24.97
CA GLY A 88 14.25 4.73 -25.25
C GLY A 88 15.01 3.95 -26.35
N LEU A 89 15.47 4.64 -27.40
CA LEU A 89 16.29 4.04 -28.46
C LEU A 89 17.68 3.63 -27.94
N LEU A 90 18.24 4.35 -26.96
CA LEU A 90 19.55 4.07 -26.33
C LEU A 90 19.45 3.17 -25.08
N GLY A 91 18.32 2.46 -24.89
CA GLY A 91 18.11 1.55 -23.77
C GLY A 91 17.84 2.27 -22.43
N ASN A 92 17.34 3.50 -22.46
CA ASN A 92 17.00 4.30 -21.29
C ASN A 92 18.15 4.55 -20.30
N LEU A 93 19.38 4.64 -20.78
CA LEU A 93 20.56 4.85 -19.93
C LEU A 93 20.48 6.19 -19.18
N GLY A 94 20.05 7.26 -19.83
CA GLY A 94 19.87 8.59 -19.21
C GLY A 94 18.89 8.55 -18.03
N PRO A 95 17.64 8.08 -18.23
CA PRO A 95 16.68 7.89 -17.15
C PRO A 95 17.16 6.96 -16.03
N ALA A 96 17.86 5.86 -16.35
CA ALA A 96 18.41 4.96 -15.35
C ALA A 96 19.48 5.64 -14.47
N LEU A 97 20.34 6.48 -15.05
CA LEU A 97 21.33 7.28 -14.31
C LEU A 97 20.65 8.36 -13.44
N THR A 98 19.62 9.03 -13.96
CA THR A 98 18.83 10.01 -13.20
C THR A 98 18.09 9.33 -12.05
N ALA A 99 17.51 8.15 -12.29
CA ALA A 99 16.85 7.36 -11.26
C ALA A 99 17.79 6.99 -10.12
N THR A 100 18.90 6.33 -10.44
CA THR A 100 19.87 5.83 -9.44
C THR A 100 20.73 6.93 -8.80
N GLY A 101 20.87 8.07 -9.44
CA GLY A 101 21.57 9.26 -8.94
C GLY A 101 20.60 10.25 -8.28
N PRO A 102 20.18 11.32 -8.97
CA PRO A 102 19.36 12.39 -8.39
C PRO A 102 18.08 11.92 -7.70
N CYS A 103 17.35 10.95 -8.27
CA CYS A 103 16.07 10.48 -7.72
C CYS A 103 16.20 9.44 -6.58
N MET A 104 17.39 8.96 -6.29
CA MET A 104 17.66 8.10 -5.11
C MET A 104 18.66 8.76 -4.15
N LYS A 105 19.78 9.26 -4.64
CA LYS A 105 20.87 9.78 -3.79
C LYS A 105 20.78 11.27 -3.56
N GLY A 106 20.05 11.99 -4.44
CA GLY A 106 19.98 13.45 -4.40
C GLY A 106 21.27 14.15 -4.85
N PRO A 107 21.22 15.48 -5.01
CA PRO A 107 20.03 16.31 -4.90
C PRO A 107 18.99 15.94 -5.97
N PRO A 108 17.68 15.99 -5.63
CA PRO A 108 16.62 15.72 -6.60
C PRO A 108 16.65 16.74 -7.75
N PRO A 109 16.14 16.37 -8.94
CA PRO A 109 16.08 17.31 -10.07
C PRO A 109 15.19 18.50 -9.76
N ASP A 110 15.38 19.57 -10.53
CA ASP A 110 14.49 20.73 -10.52
C ASP A 110 13.05 20.30 -10.85
N LEU A 111 12.07 20.84 -10.15
CA LEU A 111 10.66 20.48 -10.31
C LEU A 111 9.98 21.22 -11.48
N GLU A 112 10.49 22.36 -11.89
CA GLU A 112 9.87 23.16 -12.95
C GLU A 112 9.74 22.40 -14.28
N PRO A 113 10.75 21.65 -14.76
CA PRO A 113 10.58 20.79 -15.94
C PRO A 113 9.53 19.69 -15.73
N LEU A 114 9.38 19.16 -14.50
CA LEU A 114 8.41 18.10 -14.19
C LEU A 114 6.97 18.64 -14.22
N PHE A 115 6.72 19.84 -13.69
CA PHE A 115 5.42 20.53 -13.81
C PHE A 115 5.05 20.78 -15.27
N LYS A 116 5.96 21.39 -16.03
CA LYS A 116 5.74 21.64 -17.46
C LYS A 116 5.41 20.38 -18.23
N LYS A 117 6.09 19.26 -17.90
CA LYS A 117 5.86 17.98 -18.56
C LYS A 117 4.51 17.38 -18.19
N ALA A 118 4.09 17.44 -16.92
CA ALA A 118 2.77 17.01 -16.49
C ALA A 118 1.67 17.82 -17.20
N ASP A 119 1.80 19.14 -17.26
CA ASP A 119 0.85 20.03 -17.94
C ASP A 119 0.82 19.80 -19.47
N GLU A 120 1.96 19.49 -20.08
CA GLU A 120 2.05 19.11 -21.50
C GLU A 120 1.26 17.83 -21.78
N TRP A 121 1.50 16.78 -20.98
CA TRP A 121 0.81 15.51 -21.12
C TRP A 121 -0.69 15.59 -20.83
N ALA A 122 -1.09 16.44 -19.88
CA ALA A 122 -2.50 16.70 -19.62
C ALA A 122 -3.20 17.35 -20.80
N ARG A 123 -2.54 18.35 -21.42
CA ARG A 123 -3.07 18.97 -22.65
C ARG A 123 -3.14 17.99 -23.83
N GLY A 124 -2.23 17.02 -23.89
CA GLY A 124 -2.22 15.94 -24.89
C GLY A 124 -3.24 14.82 -24.61
N GLY A 125 -3.82 14.76 -23.40
CA GLY A 125 -4.71 13.69 -22.99
C GLY A 125 -3.99 12.44 -22.51
N ASP A 126 -2.66 12.46 -22.41
CA ASP A 126 -1.83 11.34 -21.96
C ASP A 126 -2.02 11.04 -20.48
N ILE A 127 -2.40 12.05 -19.67
CA ILE A 127 -2.80 11.96 -18.28
C ILE A 127 -4.08 12.76 -18.04
N ASP A 128 -4.71 12.58 -16.88
CA ASP A 128 -5.78 13.47 -16.41
C ASP A 128 -5.21 14.87 -16.07
N ASP A 129 -6.10 15.86 -15.94
CA ASP A 129 -5.69 17.17 -15.46
C ASP A 129 -5.05 17.07 -14.07
N PRO A 130 -3.77 17.45 -13.90
CA PRO A 130 -3.10 17.36 -12.61
C PRO A 130 -3.70 18.29 -11.55
N HIS A 131 -4.52 19.28 -11.91
CA HIS A 131 -5.28 20.08 -10.94
C HIS A 131 -6.32 19.26 -10.17
N ASN A 132 -6.72 18.07 -10.64
CA ASN A 132 -7.52 17.12 -9.84
C ASN A 132 -6.82 16.71 -8.53
N ILE A 133 -5.48 16.80 -8.45
CA ILE A 133 -4.69 16.54 -7.24
C ILE A 133 -5.16 17.42 -6.07
N ALA A 134 -5.73 18.61 -6.35
CA ALA A 134 -6.32 19.49 -5.32
C ALA A 134 -7.40 18.78 -4.47
N ASN A 135 -8.02 17.71 -5.01
CA ASN A 135 -9.04 16.90 -4.32
C ASN A 135 -8.48 15.58 -3.73
N GLN A 136 -7.19 15.29 -3.92
CA GLN A 136 -6.56 14.09 -3.39
C GLN A 136 -6.02 14.31 -1.98
N HIS A 137 -5.99 13.24 -1.19
CA HIS A 137 -5.30 13.20 0.10
C HIS A 137 -3.94 12.54 -0.07
N ILE A 138 -2.88 13.26 0.23
CA ILE A 138 -1.50 12.84 -0.03
C ILE A 138 -0.79 12.56 1.28
N TYR A 139 -0.34 11.31 1.45
CA TYR A 139 0.54 10.91 2.54
C TYR A 139 1.96 10.74 2.01
N ILE A 140 2.95 11.37 2.66
CA ILE A 140 4.36 11.21 2.32
C ILE A 140 5.12 10.78 3.57
N PHE A 141 6.03 9.82 3.39
CA PHE A 141 6.88 9.30 4.47
C PHE A 141 8.32 9.12 3.99
N THR A 142 9.26 9.52 4.84
CA THR A 142 10.67 9.14 4.75
C THR A 142 11.23 8.92 6.15
N GLY A 143 11.99 7.85 6.34
CA GLY A 143 12.76 7.67 7.56
C GLY A 143 14.04 8.52 7.51
N TYR A 144 14.41 9.16 8.60
CA TYR A 144 15.64 9.97 8.60
C TYR A 144 16.94 9.11 8.58
N ASN A 145 16.84 7.78 8.76
CA ASN A 145 17.94 6.82 8.58
C ASN A 145 17.89 6.13 7.21
N ASP A 146 17.01 6.56 6.29
CA ASP A 146 16.97 6.00 4.94
C ASP A 146 18.26 6.33 4.17
N SER A 147 19.06 5.31 3.89
CA SER A 147 20.32 5.41 3.16
C SER A 147 20.22 4.98 1.70
N ILE A 148 19.03 4.50 1.27
CA ILE A 148 18.74 4.05 -0.10
C ILE A 148 18.13 5.18 -0.91
N VAL A 149 17.02 5.76 -0.42
CA VAL A 149 16.41 6.95 -1.01
C VAL A 149 16.58 8.13 -0.04
N ASN A 150 17.38 9.08 -0.45
CA ASN A 150 17.68 10.26 0.37
C ASN A 150 16.39 11.01 0.75
N PRO A 151 16.18 11.38 2.02
CA PRO A 151 15.00 12.13 2.47
C PRO A 151 14.67 13.38 1.63
N LYS A 152 15.67 14.05 1.06
CA LYS A 152 15.46 15.21 0.16
C LYS A 152 14.67 14.87 -1.11
N VAL A 153 14.64 13.60 -1.50
CA VAL A 153 13.83 13.15 -2.65
C VAL A 153 12.35 13.10 -2.26
N ALA A 154 12.04 12.72 -1.03
CA ALA A 154 10.68 12.81 -0.47
C ALA A 154 10.25 14.28 -0.27
N ASP A 155 11.18 15.18 0.13
CA ASP A 155 10.94 16.64 0.16
C ASP A 155 10.56 17.18 -1.23
N ALA A 156 11.15 16.64 -2.29
CA ALA A 156 10.79 17.01 -3.65
C ALA A 156 9.40 16.51 -4.05
N ALA A 157 9.01 15.30 -3.63
CA ALA A 157 7.63 14.81 -3.79
C ALA A 157 6.63 15.72 -3.05
N TYR A 158 6.94 16.11 -1.80
CA TYR A 158 6.13 17.03 -1.03
C TYR A 158 5.92 18.35 -1.77
N ARG A 159 6.99 18.95 -2.29
CA ARG A 159 6.91 20.22 -3.07
C ARG A 159 6.18 20.05 -4.39
N PHE A 160 6.29 18.88 -5.06
CA PHE A 160 5.54 18.56 -6.26
C PHE A 160 4.02 18.61 -5.99
N TYR A 161 3.58 17.92 -4.94
CA TYR A 161 2.16 17.93 -4.58
C TYR A 161 1.66 19.27 -4.08
N LEU A 162 2.47 20.02 -3.32
CA LEU A 162 2.12 21.37 -2.87
C LEU A 162 1.84 22.32 -4.04
N HIS A 163 2.53 22.18 -5.17
CA HIS A 163 2.29 23.01 -6.35
C HIS A 163 0.82 22.88 -6.83
N TYR A 164 0.32 21.66 -6.94
CA TYR A 164 -1.06 21.39 -7.38
C TYR A 164 -2.10 21.55 -6.26
N LEU A 165 -1.69 21.53 -5.00
CA LEU A 165 -2.54 21.81 -3.85
C LEU A 165 -2.68 23.33 -3.54
N GLY A 166 -2.21 24.20 -4.43
CA GLY A 166 -2.32 25.66 -4.31
C GLY A 166 -1.22 26.32 -3.47
N GLY A 167 -0.08 25.63 -3.28
CA GLY A 167 1.13 26.23 -2.66
C GLY A 167 1.07 26.41 -1.15
N HIS A 168 0.02 25.99 -0.48
CA HIS A 168 -0.16 26.12 0.97
C HIS A 168 -0.14 24.77 1.68
N SER A 169 0.39 24.74 2.90
CA SER A 169 0.16 23.64 3.82
C SER A 169 -1.34 23.46 4.01
N ASN A 170 -1.88 22.35 3.56
CA ASN A 170 -3.29 22.12 3.57
C ASN A 170 -3.57 20.75 4.24
N ALA A 171 -4.79 20.58 4.73
CA ALA A 171 -5.21 19.33 5.40
C ALA A 171 -5.12 18.10 4.48
N ASN A 172 -5.00 18.30 3.18
CA ASN A 172 -4.93 17.20 2.21
C ASN A 172 -3.52 16.60 2.05
N ILE A 173 -2.48 17.18 2.67
CA ILE A 173 -1.13 16.62 2.64
C ILE A 173 -0.59 16.36 4.04
N PHE A 174 -0.18 15.13 4.30
CA PHE A 174 0.46 14.71 5.55
C PHE A 174 1.88 14.21 5.25
N TYR A 175 2.89 14.90 5.80
CA TYR A 175 4.29 14.54 5.61
C TYR A 175 4.94 14.11 6.93
N GLN A 176 5.37 12.84 6.99
CA GLN A 176 6.06 12.26 8.13
C GLN A 176 7.53 12.02 7.81
N SER A 177 8.43 12.76 8.47
CA SER A 177 9.89 12.62 8.33
C SER A 177 10.64 12.54 9.67
N ALA A 178 9.89 12.42 10.78
CA ALA A 178 10.46 12.46 12.13
C ALA A 178 10.69 11.05 12.74
N ILE A 179 10.52 9.97 11.96
CA ILE A 179 10.74 8.60 12.41
C ILE A 179 12.14 8.14 11.99
N GLY A 180 12.88 7.48 12.90
CA GLY A 180 14.21 6.95 12.65
C GLY A 180 14.23 5.66 11.85
N ALA A 181 13.28 5.50 10.93
CA ALA A 181 13.22 4.34 10.05
C ALA A 181 14.35 4.36 9.03
N GLY A 182 14.78 3.17 8.64
CA GLY A 182 15.54 2.96 7.41
C GLY A 182 14.65 3.02 6.18
N HIS A 183 15.10 2.41 5.08
CA HIS A 183 14.34 2.30 3.84
C HIS A 183 13.31 1.18 3.96
N SER A 184 12.13 1.44 4.48
CA SER A 184 11.16 0.39 4.78
C SER A 184 9.70 0.85 4.78
N GLN A 185 8.79 -0.12 4.54
CA GLN A 185 7.42 -0.06 5.01
C GLN A 185 7.45 -0.23 6.52
N VAL A 186 6.99 0.77 7.28
CA VAL A 186 7.03 0.68 8.73
C VAL A 186 5.73 0.14 9.32
N THR A 187 5.85 -0.65 10.38
CA THR A 187 4.74 -1.30 11.06
C THR A 187 4.80 -1.08 12.58
N VAL A 188 3.73 -1.46 13.26
CA VAL A 188 3.69 -1.38 14.73
C VAL A 188 4.65 -2.39 15.36
N ASN A 189 4.63 -3.67 14.92
CA ASN A 189 5.23 -4.77 15.63
C ASN A 189 5.75 -5.92 14.75
N TYR A 190 5.84 -5.74 13.43
CA TYR A 190 6.36 -6.76 12.51
C TYR A 190 7.56 -6.22 11.74
N GLY A 191 8.49 -7.11 11.42
CA GLY A 191 9.66 -6.84 10.58
C GLY A 191 10.94 -6.68 11.38
N GLN A 192 11.92 -6.07 10.73
CA GLN A 192 13.25 -5.84 11.30
C GLN A 192 13.27 -4.62 12.24
N PRO A 193 14.36 -4.39 12.97
CA PRO A 193 14.55 -3.16 13.73
C PRO A 193 14.40 -1.91 12.86
N CYS A 194 13.77 -0.87 13.41
CA CYS A 194 13.29 0.32 12.71
C CYS A 194 14.31 1.04 11.79
N ASN A 195 15.59 0.96 12.08
CA ASN A 195 16.65 1.66 11.35
C ASN A 195 17.33 0.84 10.24
N LYS A 196 16.74 -0.29 9.82
CA LYS A 196 17.34 -1.17 8.82
C LYS A 196 17.07 -0.68 7.39
N ASN A 197 18.04 -0.93 6.51
CA ASN A 197 17.97 -0.59 5.08
C ASN A 197 18.21 -1.85 4.20
N GLU A 198 17.78 -3.00 4.67
CA GLU A 198 18.05 -4.31 4.05
C GLU A 198 16.94 -5.32 4.33
N GLY A 199 17.07 -6.55 3.84
CA GLY A 199 16.17 -7.66 4.10
C GLY A 199 14.87 -7.55 3.31
N ASP A 200 13.73 -7.72 3.96
CA ASP A 200 12.41 -7.63 3.35
C ASP A 200 11.84 -6.20 3.33
N PHE A 201 12.60 -5.22 3.85
CA PHE A 201 12.24 -3.80 3.90
C PHE A 201 10.88 -3.54 4.57
N ILE A 202 10.58 -4.33 5.60
CA ILE A 202 9.48 -4.11 6.52
C ILE A 202 10.08 -4.00 7.92
N ASP A 203 9.88 -2.86 8.60
CA ASP A 203 10.48 -2.60 9.89
C ASP A 203 9.43 -2.31 10.96
N HIS A 204 9.64 -2.82 12.16
CA HIS A 204 8.81 -2.44 13.28
C HIS A 204 9.34 -1.13 13.92
N CYS A 205 8.56 -0.07 13.77
CA CYS A 205 8.88 1.25 14.30
C CYS A 205 7.85 1.75 15.34
N ASN A 206 6.99 0.86 15.83
CA ASN A 206 5.83 1.22 16.66
C ASN A 206 4.98 2.32 16.00
N TYR A 207 4.80 2.23 14.68
CA TYR A 207 4.08 3.21 13.88
C TYR A 207 3.16 2.50 12.89
N ASP A 208 1.85 2.75 12.97
CA ASP A 208 0.84 2.15 12.10
C ASP A 208 0.74 2.89 10.77
N GLN A 209 1.73 2.71 9.91
CA GLN A 209 1.79 3.45 8.66
C GLN A 209 0.59 3.19 7.75
N ALA A 210 0.20 1.93 7.58
CA ALA A 210 -0.95 1.58 6.75
C ALA A 210 -2.25 2.23 7.28
N GLY A 211 -2.47 2.17 8.59
CA GLY A 211 -3.62 2.82 9.21
C GLY A 211 -3.63 4.33 9.02
N ILE A 212 -2.50 4.99 9.18
CA ILE A 212 -2.39 6.44 9.01
C ILE A 212 -2.62 6.84 7.54
N ILE A 213 -2.07 6.10 6.58
CA ILE A 213 -2.32 6.30 5.15
C ILE A 213 -3.82 6.21 4.87
N LEU A 214 -4.45 5.11 5.28
CA LEU A 214 -5.86 4.87 5.00
C LEU A 214 -6.78 5.90 5.68
N GLN A 215 -6.48 6.28 6.94
CA GLN A 215 -7.25 7.32 7.63
C GLN A 215 -7.04 8.71 7.02
N HIS A 216 -5.82 9.04 6.60
CA HIS A 216 -5.58 10.31 5.92
C HIS A 216 -6.37 10.41 4.61
N ILE A 217 -6.46 9.30 3.86
CA ILE A 217 -7.15 9.27 2.57
C ILE A 217 -8.68 9.22 2.72
N TYR A 218 -9.17 8.39 3.62
CA TYR A 218 -10.61 8.09 3.73
C TYR A 218 -11.31 8.78 4.89
N GLY A 219 -10.57 9.53 5.70
CA GLY A 219 -11.06 10.08 6.96
C GLY A 219 -11.16 9.02 8.05
N ALA A 220 -12.15 9.17 8.92
CA ALA A 220 -12.35 8.26 10.04
C ALA A 220 -12.65 6.83 9.58
N LEU A 221 -11.97 5.86 10.19
CA LEU A 221 -12.12 4.44 9.94
C LEU A 221 -12.48 3.71 11.25
N ASN A 222 -13.19 2.58 11.12
CA ASN A 222 -13.34 1.63 12.20
C ASN A 222 -11.95 1.14 12.65
N SER A 223 -11.80 0.78 13.93
CA SER A 223 -10.58 0.17 14.44
C SER A 223 -10.20 -1.07 13.62
N LYS A 224 -8.90 -1.26 13.38
CA LYS A 224 -8.41 -2.43 12.66
C LYS A 224 -8.75 -3.74 13.37
N ASN A 225 -8.94 -4.80 12.63
CA ASN A 225 -9.09 -6.14 13.18
C ASN A 225 -7.78 -6.56 13.89
N ARG A 226 -7.88 -7.03 15.13
CA ARG A 226 -6.74 -7.51 15.94
C ARG A 226 -6.75 -9.03 16.12
N GLY A 227 -7.82 -9.69 15.64
CA GLY A 227 -7.99 -11.15 15.68
C GLY A 227 -7.78 -11.80 14.33
N ALA A 228 -8.41 -12.95 14.12
CA ALA A 228 -8.44 -13.62 12.83
C ALA A 228 -9.19 -12.75 11.80
N LEU A 229 -8.59 -12.56 10.64
CA LEU A 229 -9.21 -11.80 9.56
C LEU A 229 -10.42 -12.57 8.99
N SER A 230 -11.51 -11.85 8.75
CA SER A 230 -12.75 -12.41 8.19
C SER A 230 -12.68 -12.61 6.68
N GLY A 231 -11.84 -11.82 6.01
CA GLY A 231 -11.64 -11.84 4.57
C GLY A 231 -10.67 -12.92 4.11
N LYS A 232 -10.43 -12.93 2.80
CA LYS A 232 -9.52 -13.88 2.15
C LYS A 232 -8.45 -13.16 1.35
N LEU A 233 -7.22 -13.63 1.46
CA LEU A 233 -6.16 -13.33 0.52
C LEU A 233 -6.25 -14.32 -0.64
N ILE A 234 -6.47 -13.82 -1.85
CA ILE A 234 -6.74 -14.57 -3.07
C ILE A 234 -5.63 -14.28 -4.08
N ALA A 235 -4.98 -15.32 -4.61
CA ALA A 235 -4.13 -15.21 -5.79
C ALA A 235 -5.00 -15.09 -7.05
N PHE A 236 -4.63 -14.24 -7.99
CA PHE A 236 -5.34 -14.09 -9.27
C PHE A 236 -4.38 -14.03 -10.46
N ASP A 237 -4.88 -14.39 -11.64
CA ASP A 237 -4.13 -14.38 -12.89
C ASP A 237 -3.98 -12.95 -13.45
N GLN A 238 -2.76 -12.41 -13.49
CA GLN A 238 -2.47 -11.10 -14.07
C GLN A 238 -2.42 -11.15 -15.61
N ARG A 239 -2.24 -12.33 -16.23
CA ARG A 239 -2.11 -12.48 -17.70
C ARG A 239 -3.35 -12.01 -18.45
N GLU A 240 -4.53 -12.21 -17.86
CA GLU A 240 -5.79 -11.73 -18.47
C GLU A 240 -5.88 -10.20 -18.59
N LEU A 241 -5.11 -9.49 -17.76
CA LEU A 241 -5.12 -8.03 -17.67
C LEU A 241 -3.93 -7.39 -18.39
N THR A 242 -3.03 -8.21 -18.91
CA THR A 242 -1.83 -7.80 -19.68
C THR A 242 -1.94 -8.13 -21.16
N SER A 243 -2.94 -8.92 -21.56
CA SER A 243 -3.15 -9.37 -22.95
C SER A 243 -3.24 -8.19 -23.95
N PRO A 244 -2.71 -8.31 -25.15
CA PRO A 244 -2.17 -9.54 -25.78
C PRO A 244 -0.71 -9.86 -25.43
N GLU A 245 -0.03 -9.02 -24.66
CA GLU A 245 1.39 -9.20 -24.34
C GLU A 245 1.58 -10.14 -23.13
N SER A 246 2.70 -10.86 -23.08
CA SER A 246 3.09 -11.61 -21.90
C SER A 246 3.46 -10.64 -20.77
N PRO A 247 3.01 -10.84 -19.51
CA PRO A 247 3.34 -9.96 -18.40
C PRO A 247 4.85 -9.83 -18.19
N GLY A 248 5.62 -10.90 -18.38
CA GLY A 248 7.08 -10.87 -18.28
C GLY A 248 7.74 -9.87 -19.22
N SER A 249 7.14 -9.56 -20.38
CA SER A 249 7.71 -8.61 -21.36
C SER A 249 7.84 -7.17 -20.84
N TYR A 250 7.24 -6.86 -19.69
CA TYR A 250 7.40 -5.60 -18.95
C TYR A 250 7.49 -5.83 -17.44
N SER A 251 8.11 -6.95 -17.05
CA SER A 251 8.39 -7.34 -15.66
C SER A 251 7.18 -7.42 -14.74
N MET A 252 6.00 -7.75 -15.25
CA MET A 252 4.86 -8.13 -14.41
C MET A 252 4.89 -9.64 -14.17
N ALA A 253 4.49 -10.07 -12.98
CA ALA A 253 4.31 -11.47 -12.65
C ALA A 253 3.05 -12.05 -13.34
N GLU A 254 2.96 -13.36 -13.47
CA GLU A 254 1.72 -14.02 -13.91
C GLU A 254 0.64 -13.97 -12.82
N THR A 255 1.04 -13.94 -11.55
CA THR A 255 0.13 -13.98 -10.40
C THR A 255 0.21 -12.68 -9.60
N GLY A 256 -0.95 -12.07 -9.35
CA GLY A 256 -1.14 -11.00 -8.38
C GLY A 256 -1.96 -11.49 -7.18
N TYR A 257 -2.13 -10.62 -6.18
CA TYR A 257 -2.88 -10.95 -4.96
C TYR A 257 -3.90 -9.87 -4.64
N VAL A 258 -5.01 -10.28 -4.03
CA VAL A 258 -6.04 -9.36 -3.55
C VAL A 258 -6.56 -9.84 -2.20
N TYR A 259 -6.63 -8.94 -1.22
CA TYR A 259 -7.33 -9.19 0.03
C TYR A 259 -8.76 -8.67 -0.09
N VAL A 260 -9.74 -9.56 0.13
CA VAL A 260 -11.17 -9.26 0.02
C VAL A 260 -11.84 -9.53 1.37
N PRO A 261 -12.28 -8.48 2.10
CA PRO A 261 -13.09 -8.64 3.31
C PRO A 261 -14.36 -9.44 3.06
N SER A 262 -14.88 -10.14 4.07
CA SER A 262 -16.12 -10.91 3.95
C SER A 262 -17.31 -10.06 3.50
N SER A 263 -17.37 -8.80 3.95
CA SER A 263 -18.40 -7.85 3.53
C SER A 263 -18.34 -7.51 2.03
N CYS A 264 -17.12 -7.34 1.48
CA CYS A 264 -16.91 -7.10 0.06
C CYS A 264 -17.20 -8.34 -0.78
N ALA A 265 -16.83 -9.53 -0.27
CA ALA A 265 -17.18 -10.81 -0.89
C ALA A 265 -18.73 -11.02 -0.94
N ALA A 266 -19.46 -10.47 0.03
CA ALA A 266 -20.92 -10.42 0.05
C ALA A 266 -21.51 -9.27 -0.78
N LEU A 267 -20.73 -8.65 -1.66
CA LEU A 267 -21.09 -7.56 -2.58
C LEU A 267 -21.64 -6.30 -1.89
N GLN A 268 -21.31 -6.07 -0.61
CA GLN A 268 -21.59 -4.79 0.01
C GLN A 268 -20.75 -3.69 -0.67
N PRO A 269 -21.20 -2.42 -0.63
CA PRO A 269 -20.42 -1.31 -1.17
C PRO A 269 -19.03 -1.24 -0.54
N CYS A 270 -18.01 -1.24 -1.38
CA CYS A 270 -16.60 -1.28 -0.97
C CYS A 270 -15.76 -0.21 -1.68
N ARG A 271 -14.54 -0.07 -1.21
CA ARG A 271 -13.48 0.78 -1.78
C ARG A 271 -12.31 -0.09 -2.21
N VAL A 272 -11.40 0.45 -3.00
CA VAL A 272 -10.16 -0.25 -3.39
C VAL A 272 -8.95 0.56 -2.98
N HIS A 273 -8.01 -0.07 -2.30
CA HIS A 273 -6.66 0.46 -2.09
C HIS A 273 -5.64 -0.42 -2.80
N ILE A 274 -4.77 0.18 -3.60
CA ILE A 274 -3.69 -0.50 -4.30
C ILE A 274 -2.42 -0.32 -3.49
N ALA A 275 -1.80 -1.42 -3.05
CA ALA A 275 -0.57 -1.41 -2.27
C ALA A 275 0.60 -1.98 -3.09
N LEU A 276 1.56 -1.13 -3.43
CA LEU A 276 2.69 -1.47 -4.29
C LEU A 276 3.96 -1.72 -3.47
N HIS A 277 4.55 -2.89 -3.64
CA HIS A 277 5.82 -3.26 -3.03
C HIS A 277 6.99 -2.44 -3.62
N GLY A 278 8.16 -2.45 -2.96
CA GLY A 278 9.41 -1.90 -3.49
C GLY A 278 10.23 -2.90 -4.31
N CYS A 279 11.39 -2.46 -4.78
CA CYS A 279 12.38 -3.39 -5.35
C CYS A 279 12.77 -4.45 -4.29
N LYS A 280 13.00 -5.68 -4.71
CA LYS A 280 13.29 -6.85 -3.84
C LYS A 280 12.18 -7.19 -2.84
N GLN A 281 10.96 -6.71 -3.06
CA GLN A 281 9.80 -7.01 -2.21
C GLN A 281 8.66 -7.73 -2.96
N ASN A 282 8.86 -8.07 -4.22
CA ASN A 282 7.91 -8.88 -4.99
C ASN A 282 7.80 -10.29 -4.40
N PHE A 283 6.73 -11.01 -4.73
CA PHE A 283 6.45 -12.34 -4.17
C PHE A 283 7.59 -13.34 -4.43
N GLU A 284 8.23 -13.27 -5.59
CA GLU A 284 9.38 -14.13 -5.92
C GLU A 284 10.53 -13.99 -4.90
N THR A 285 10.76 -12.77 -4.39
CA THR A 285 11.87 -12.45 -3.48
C THR A 285 11.54 -12.67 -2.01
N VAL A 286 10.39 -12.17 -1.56
CA VAL A 286 10.03 -12.18 -0.12
C VAL A 286 8.80 -13.02 0.19
N GLN A 287 8.28 -13.75 -0.79
CA GLN A 287 7.03 -14.50 -0.67
C GLN A 287 5.87 -13.56 -0.26
N ASP A 288 4.98 -13.98 0.59
CA ASP A 288 3.80 -13.22 0.99
C ASP A 288 4.03 -12.17 2.10
N ARG A 289 5.30 -11.90 2.47
CA ARG A 289 5.61 -11.02 3.62
C ARG A 289 5.06 -9.62 3.44
N TYR A 290 5.29 -8.98 2.30
CA TYR A 290 4.72 -7.65 2.05
C TYR A 290 3.19 -7.69 2.03
N ILE A 291 2.60 -8.66 1.35
CA ILE A 291 1.16 -8.83 1.19
C ILE A 291 0.44 -9.03 2.54
N ARG A 292 1.07 -9.79 3.47
CA ARG A 292 0.47 -10.11 4.76
C ARG A 292 0.81 -9.13 5.86
N HIS A 293 1.98 -8.48 5.79
CA HIS A 293 2.53 -7.76 6.94
C HIS A 293 2.78 -6.27 6.71
N ALA A 294 2.44 -5.73 5.54
CA ALA A 294 2.49 -4.28 5.31
C ALA A 294 1.45 -3.50 6.15
N GLY A 295 0.52 -4.20 6.82
CA GLY A 295 -0.42 -3.65 7.79
C GLY A 295 -1.77 -3.21 7.20
N TYR A 296 -2.03 -3.43 5.92
CA TYR A 296 -3.27 -2.98 5.28
C TYR A 296 -4.47 -3.91 5.52
N ASN A 297 -4.26 -5.23 5.59
CA ASN A 297 -5.34 -6.21 5.63
C ASN A 297 -6.21 -6.09 6.88
N GLU A 298 -5.60 -5.79 8.02
CA GLU A 298 -6.28 -5.62 9.30
C GLU A 298 -7.23 -4.42 9.30
N TRP A 299 -6.83 -3.33 8.63
CA TRP A 299 -7.68 -2.15 8.44
C TRP A 299 -8.76 -2.41 7.38
N ALA A 300 -8.40 -3.10 6.32
CA ALA A 300 -9.31 -3.44 5.24
C ALA A 300 -10.50 -4.26 5.73
N ASP A 301 -10.24 -5.22 6.61
CA ASP A 301 -11.21 -6.20 7.09
C ASP A 301 -12.42 -5.57 7.80
N THR A 302 -12.22 -4.49 8.53
CA THR A 302 -13.25 -3.79 9.29
C THR A 302 -13.83 -2.57 8.56
N ASN A 303 -13.24 -2.18 7.42
CA ASN A 303 -13.57 -0.92 6.74
C ASN A 303 -14.09 -1.08 5.31
N ARG A 304 -14.50 -2.28 4.92
CA ARG A 304 -15.02 -2.58 3.56
C ARG A 304 -14.06 -2.08 2.47
N LEU A 305 -12.77 -2.41 2.63
CA LEU A 305 -11.71 -1.98 1.75
C LEU A 305 -11.02 -3.20 1.13
N ILE A 306 -11.07 -3.33 -0.17
CA ILE A 306 -10.32 -4.35 -0.91
C ILE A 306 -8.89 -3.85 -1.06
N ILE A 307 -7.90 -4.69 -0.73
CA ILE A 307 -6.49 -4.35 -0.98
C ILE A 307 -5.97 -5.14 -2.17
N LEU A 308 -5.59 -4.43 -3.21
CA LEU A 308 -4.98 -5.00 -4.40
C LEU A 308 -3.45 -4.95 -4.28
N TYR A 309 -2.78 -6.07 -4.46
CA TYR A 309 -1.33 -6.24 -4.46
C TYR A 309 -0.84 -6.75 -5.83
N PRO A 310 -0.73 -5.89 -6.84
CA PRO A 310 -0.11 -6.28 -8.10
C PRO A 310 1.34 -6.69 -7.88
N GLN A 311 1.88 -7.57 -8.73
CA GLN A 311 3.22 -8.12 -8.56
C GLN A 311 4.08 -7.92 -9.81
N THR A 312 5.33 -7.56 -9.57
CA THR A 312 6.39 -7.57 -10.59
C THR A 312 7.28 -8.80 -10.43
N ILE A 313 8.13 -9.04 -11.42
CA ILE A 313 9.17 -10.08 -11.37
C ILE A 313 10.56 -9.48 -11.61
N VAL A 314 11.58 -10.24 -11.24
CA VAL A 314 12.96 -10.00 -11.67
C VAL A 314 13.03 -10.26 -13.19
N GLY A 315 13.60 -9.31 -13.92
CA GLY A 315 13.85 -9.42 -15.35
C GLY A 315 15.35 -9.43 -15.66
N ASN A 316 15.80 -10.39 -16.47
CA ASN A 316 17.18 -10.48 -16.90
C ASN A 316 17.24 -10.98 -18.37
N PRO A 317 17.48 -10.11 -19.36
CA PRO A 317 17.55 -10.47 -20.76
C PRO A 317 18.63 -11.52 -21.10
N ALA A 318 19.62 -11.71 -20.23
CA ALA A 318 20.66 -12.74 -20.43
C ALA A 318 20.14 -14.16 -20.13
N THR A 319 19.12 -14.30 -19.31
CA THR A 319 18.49 -15.59 -18.98
C THR A 319 17.13 -15.77 -19.63
N ASP A 320 16.40 -14.70 -19.84
CA ASP A 320 15.13 -14.66 -20.58
C ASP A 320 15.10 -13.42 -21.49
N PRO A 321 15.35 -13.57 -22.81
CA PRO A 321 15.42 -12.45 -23.75
C PRO A 321 14.10 -11.71 -23.95
N PHE A 322 12.99 -12.23 -23.45
CA PHE A 322 11.67 -11.59 -23.51
C PHE A 322 11.37 -10.70 -22.31
N THR A 323 12.25 -10.64 -21.30
CA THR A 323 12.11 -9.75 -20.14
C THR A 323 13.05 -8.55 -20.25
N PRO A 324 12.64 -7.35 -19.81
CA PRO A 324 13.53 -6.21 -19.72
C PRO A 324 14.53 -6.38 -18.56
N LEU A 325 15.60 -5.59 -18.57
CA LEU A 325 16.58 -5.58 -17.48
C LEU A 325 15.99 -4.94 -16.21
N ASN A 326 15.54 -5.78 -15.29
CA ASN A 326 14.99 -5.40 -14.00
C ASN A 326 15.47 -6.37 -12.90
N PRO A 327 16.76 -6.32 -12.50
CA PRO A 327 17.39 -7.34 -11.66
C PRO A 327 16.85 -7.37 -10.23
N PHE A 328 16.04 -6.40 -9.85
CA PHE A 328 15.49 -6.28 -8.50
C PHE A 328 13.97 -6.33 -8.44
N GLY A 329 13.29 -6.66 -9.54
CA GLY A 329 11.83 -6.70 -9.56
C GLY A 329 11.19 -5.38 -9.16
N CYS A 330 11.73 -4.26 -9.62
CA CYS A 330 11.19 -2.93 -9.36
C CYS A 330 10.00 -2.63 -10.26
N TRP A 331 9.13 -1.71 -9.83
CA TRP A 331 8.18 -1.06 -10.75
C TRP A 331 8.90 -0.16 -11.73
N ASP A 332 8.29 0.06 -12.92
CA ASP A 332 8.87 0.95 -13.93
C ASP A 332 8.63 2.42 -13.58
N TRP A 333 9.70 3.08 -13.15
CA TRP A 333 9.71 4.50 -12.84
C TRP A 333 10.86 5.25 -13.52
N TRP A 334 11.57 4.57 -14.42
CA TRP A 334 12.64 5.15 -15.26
C TRP A 334 12.58 4.72 -16.72
N GLY A 335 11.48 4.07 -17.16
CA GLY A 335 11.22 3.75 -18.55
C GLY A 335 11.90 2.49 -19.07
N TYR A 336 12.21 1.50 -18.24
CA TYR A 336 12.82 0.26 -18.70
C TYR A 336 11.86 -0.59 -19.55
N THR A 337 10.55 -0.37 -19.48
CA THR A 337 9.57 -1.00 -20.36
C THR A 337 9.32 -0.18 -21.62
N ASN A 338 9.19 1.14 -21.48
CA ASN A 338 9.08 2.10 -22.57
C ASN A 338 9.17 3.54 -22.06
N PHE A 339 9.32 4.54 -22.96
CA PHE A 339 9.42 5.95 -22.59
C PHE A 339 8.08 6.55 -22.09
N ASN A 340 6.93 5.88 -22.29
CA ASN A 340 5.62 6.31 -21.82
C ASN A 340 5.31 5.83 -20.40
N TYR A 341 6.30 5.36 -19.67
CA TYR A 341 6.16 4.69 -18.37
C TYR A 341 5.38 5.48 -17.33
N ALA A 342 5.35 6.81 -17.40
CA ALA A 342 4.74 7.68 -16.40
C ALA A 342 3.34 8.20 -16.77
N VAL A 343 2.80 7.81 -17.93
CA VAL A 343 1.47 8.24 -18.41
C VAL A 343 0.49 7.07 -18.49
N LYS A 344 -0.78 7.33 -18.83
CA LYS A 344 -1.84 6.29 -18.93
C LYS A 344 -1.44 5.13 -19.83
N ALA A 345 -0.70 5.41 -20.92
CA ALA A 345 -0.20 4.40 -21.87
C ALA A 345 1.00 3.59 -21.35
N GLY A 346 1.54 3.89 -20.17
CA GLY A 346 2.59 3.09 -19.54
C GLY A 346 2.09 1.68 -19.26
N ARG A 347 2.84 0.66 -19.69
CA ARG A 347 2.38 -0.75 -19.66
C ARG A 347 1.94 -1.21 -18.27
N GLN A 348 2.73 -0.93 -17.24
CA GLN A 348 2.38 -1.30 -15.87
C GLN A 348 1.22 -0.45 -15.33
N ILE A 349 1.15 0.84 -15.67
CA ILE A 349 0.01 1.72 -15.32
C ILE A 349 -1.29 1.20 -15.94
N THR A 350 -1.26 0.84 -17.22
CA THR A 350 -2.41 0.26 -17.94
C THR A 350 -2.88 -1.02 -17.27
N THR A 351 -1.95 -1.91 -16.90
CA THR A 351 -2.27 -3.17 -16.23
C THR A 351 -2.89 -2.95 -14.85
N ILE A 352 -2.32 -2.05 -14.02
CA ILE A 352 -2.89 -1.70 -12.71
C ILE A 352 -4.29 -1.10 -12.89
N LYS A 353 -4.48 -0.26 -13.92
CA LYS A 353 -5.81 0.32 -14.22
C LYS A 353 -6.82 -0.77 -14.63
N ALA A 354 -6.42 -1.73 -15.44
CA ALA A 354 -7.28 -2.85 -15.82
C ALA A 354 -7.67 -3.73 -14.62
N MET A 355 -6.77 -3.92 -13.66
CA MET A 355 -7.08 -4.60 -12.39
C MET A 355 -8.11 -3.81 -11.58
N LEU A 356 -7.92 -2.49 -11.45
CA LEU A 356 -8.85 -1.62 -10.76
C LEU A 356 -10.23 -1.63 -11.44
N ASP A 357 -10.29 -1.53 -12.77
CA ASP A 357 -11.52 -1.61 -13.54
C ASP A 357 -12.25 -2.93 -13.32
N ARG A 358 -11.53 -4.06 -13.29
CA ARG A 358 -12.12 -5.37 -13.01
C ARG A 358 -12.71 -5.42 -11.60
N LEU A 359 -11.99 -4.96 -10.58
CA LEU A 359 -12.49 -4.94 -9.20
C LEU A 359 -13.75 -4.09 -9.03
N THR A 360 -13.87 -3.00 -9.79
CA THR A 360 -14.97 -2.03 -9.69
C THR A 360 -16.10 -2.26 -10.69
N SER A 361 -15.97 -3.25 -11.60
CA SER A 361 -16.98 -3.51 -12.64
C SER A 361 -18.31 -4.05 -12.11
N GLY A 362 -18.38 -4.48 -10.85
CA GLY A 362 -19.61 -4.90 -10.17
C GLY A 362 -20.28 -3.78 -9.35
N HIS A 363 -19.86 -2.53 -9.52
CA HIS A 363 -20.40 -1.41 -8.74
C HIS A 363 -21.88 -1.16 -9.02
N VAL A 364 -22.64 -1.11 -7.92
CA VAL A 364 -24.09 -0.76 -7.95
C VAL A 364 -24.26 0.52 -7.14
N PRO A 365 -24.66 1.66 -7.74
CA PRO A 365 -24.92 2.90 -7.01
C PRO A 365 -26.06 2.74 -5.99
N ILE A 366 -25.87 3.29 -4.81
CA ILE A 366 -26.86 3.22 -3.72
C ILE A 366 -27.85 4.37 -3.85
N LEU A 367 -29.15 4.06 -3.86
CA LEU A 367 -30.25 5.03 -3.69
C LEU A 367 -30.72 4.96 -2.22
N ALA A 368 -30.77 6.10 -1.53
CA ALA A 368 -30.95 6.19 -0.06
C ALA A 368 -32.43 6.27 0.40
N GLU A 369 -32.75 5.64 1.55
CA GLU A 369 -34.01 5.78 2.29
C GLU A 369 -33.80 5.98 3.82
N ALA A 370 -34.78 6.60 4.50
CA ALA A 370 -34.61 7.24 5.82
C ALA A 370 -35.40 6.64 7.01
N ALA A 371 -34.89 6.76 8.25
CA ALA A 371 -35.57 6.53 9.56
C ALA A 371 -34.78 7.07 10.79
N ASP A 372 -35.39 7.24 11.98
CA ASP A 372 -34.98 8.02 13.17
C ASP A 372 -34.03 7.33 14.22
N ALA A 373 -33.00 8.00 14.79
CA ALA A 373 -31.93 7.48 15.63
C ALA A 373 -31.93 7.80 17.15
N ALA A 374 -31.45 6.84 17.98
CA ALA A 374 -31.16 6.97 19.39
C ALA A 374 -29.65 7.30 19.67
N ALA A 375 -29.29 7.72 20.90
CA ALA A 375 -27.89 7.99 21.28
C ALA A 375 -27.03 6.71 21.32
N PRO A 376 -25.77 6.73 20.84
CA PRO A 376 -24.81 5.65 21.10
C PRO A 376 -24.56 5.50 22.60
N SER A 377 -24.40 4.27 23.08
CA SER A 377 -24.18 3.98 24.51
C SER A 377 -22.92 3.12 24.73
N GLY A 378 -22.52 2.95 25.98
CA GLY A 378 -21.39 2.06 26.30
C GLY A 378 -20.06 2.41 25.63
N ILE A 379 -19.78 3.71 25.41
CA ILE A 379 -18.51 4.14 24.84
C ILE A 379 -17.33 3.78 25.75
N VAL A 380 -16.32 3.11 25.19
CA VAL A 380 -15.12 2.65 25.90
C VAL A 380 -13.87 2.91 25.08
N VAL A 381 -12.73 3.02 25.76
CA VAL A 381 -11.40 3.00 25.14
C VAL A 381 -10.90 1.56 25.13
N ASN A 382 -10.72 0.98 23.95
CA ASN A 382 -10.27 -0.40 23.79
C ASN A 382 -8.75 -0.52 23.75
N ASP A 383 -8.07 0.53 23.30
CA ASP A 383 -6.61 0.52 23.15
C ASP A 383 -6.02 1.92 23.03
N VAL A 384 -4.76 2.07 23.45
CA VAL A 384 -3.99 3.32 23.39
C VAL A 384 -2.55 3.01 23.02
N SER A 385 -2.01 3.77 22.07
CA SER A 385 -0.57 3.82 21.74
C SER A 385 0.01 5.19 22.12
N ASN A 386 1.26 5.43 21.79
CA ASN A 386 1.86 6.76 21.96
C ASN A 386 1.35 7.79 20.94
N THR A 387 0.74 7.35 19.85
CA THR A 387 0.24 8.21 18.76
C THR A 387 -1.19 7.89 18.34
N GLY A 388 -1.93 7.06 19.10
CA GLY A 388 -3.28 6.67 18.73
C GLY A 388 -4.13 6.20 19.89
N ALA A 389 -5.46 6.21 19.69
CA ALA A 389 -6.46 5.65 20.58
C ALA A 389 -7.55 4.94 19.75
N ALA A 390 -8.02 3.78 20.24
CA ALA A 390 -9.15 3.08 19.69
C ALA A 390 -10.33 3.15 20.66
N ILE A 391 -11.49 3.60 20.16
CA ILE A 391 -12.73 3.67 20.93
C ILE A 391 -13.81 2.81 20.27
N ALA A 392 -14.71 2.27 21.08
CA ALA A 392 -15.87 1.51 20.61
C ALA A 392 -17.10 1.88 21.45
N TRP A 393 -18.29 1.57 20.89
CA TRP A 393 -19.58 1.86 21.54
C TRP A 393 -20.62 0.83 21.16
N THR A 394 -21.72 0.79 21.89
CA THR A 394 -22.91 0.02 21.50
C THR A 394 -23.66 0.78 20.41
N PRO A 395 -23.97 0.11 19.27
CA PRO A 395 -24.66 0.74 18.17
C PRO A 395 -26.03 1.33 18.59
N ALA A 396 -26.33 2.51 18.08
CA ALA A 396 -27.67 3.10 18.20
C ALA A 396 -28.60 2.52 17.13
N ALA A 397 -29.82 2.18 17.49
CA ALA A 397 -30.81 1.67 16.55
C ALA A 397 -31.14 2.73 15.48
N GLY A 398 -31.20 2.32 14.20
CA GLY A 398 -31.48 3.21 13.08
C GLY A 398 -30.28 4.06 12.59
N ALA A 399 -29.14 4.01 13.26
CA ALA A 399 -27.96 4.75 12.84
C ALA A 399 -27.37 4.20 11.53
N GLN A 400 -27.07 5.10 10.61
CA GLN A 400 -26.37 4.80 9.36
C GLN A 400 -24.86 5.06 9.50
N THR A 401 -24.52 6.16 10.18
CA THR A 401 -23.13 6.54 10.47
C THR A 401 -23.03 7.12 11.87
N TYR A 402 -21.79 7.27 12.34
CA TYR A 402 -21.45 7.87 13.61
C TYR A 402 -20.42 8.95 13.41
N THR A 403 -20.69 10.17 13.86
CA THR A 403 -19.71 11.26 13.92
C THR A 403 -18.97 11.18 15.24
N VAL A 404 -17.63 11.02 15.17
CA VAL A 404 -16.77 11.04 16.34
C VAL A 404 -16.24 12.45 16.56
N ASN A 405 -16.42 12.95 17.78
CA ASN A 405 -15.93 14.26 18.19
C ASN A 405 -14.85 14.11 19.25
N ARG A 406 -13.77 14.90 19.12
CA ARG A 406 -12.62 14.91 20.03
C ARG A 406 -12.40 16.29 20.64
N ALA A 407 -11.99 16.31 21.91
CA ALA A 407 -11.41 17.45 22.60
C ALA A 407 -10.03 17.08 23.16
N SER A 408 -9.09 18.02 23.21
CA SER A 408 -7.72 17.80 23.73
C SER A 408 -7.58 18.36 25.15
N GLY A 409 -6.90 17.65 26.03
CA GLY A 409 -6.64 18.08 27.41
C GLY A 409 -7.93 18.32 28.22
N SER A 410 -7.99 19.41 28.91
CA SER A 410 -9.15 19.85 29.70
C SER A 410 -10.17 20.70 28.93
N ASP A 411 -9.92 20.96 27.64
CA ASP A 411 -10.81 21.74 26.80
C ASP A 411 -12.16 21.02 26.61
N ASN A 412 -13.27 21.72 26.76
CA ASN A 412 -14.62 21.23 26.52
C ASN A 412 -15.08 21.44 25.05
N SER A 413 -14.22 21.98 24.21
CA SER A 413 -14.50 22.24 22.79
C SER A 413 -14.31 20.96 21.98
N PHE A 414 -15.39 20.25 21.75
CA PHE A 414 -15.39 19.05 20.91
C PHE A 414 -15.53 19.44 19.44
N ALA A 415 -14.56 18.99 18.62
CA ALA A 415 -14.61 19.12 17.16
C ALA A 415 -14.81 17.74 16.51
N PRO A 416 -15.56 17.65 15.41
CA PRO A 416 -15.68 16.41 14.65
C PRO A 416 -14.32 16.05 14.04
N ILE A 417 -13.91 14.80 14.22
CA ILE A 417 -12.67 14.24 13.68
C ILE A 417 -12.93 13.18 12.61
N GLY A 418 -14.18 12.78 12.43
CA GLY A 418 -14.56 11.88 11.36
C GLY A 418 -15.92 11.21 11.55
N SER A 419 -16.33 10.49 10.51
CA SER A 419 -17.58 9.74 10.49
C SER A 419 -17.35 8.30 10.03
N VAL A 420 -17.94 7.32 10.72
CA VAL A 420 -17.82 5.88 10.45
C VAL A 420 -19.18 5.21 10.39
N SER A 421 -19.29 4.09 9.68
CA SER A 421 -20.53 3.30 9.59
C SER A 421 -20.62 2.19 10.66
N GLY A 422 -19.51 1.89 11.36
CA GLY A 422 -19.45 0.86 12.41
C GLY A 422 -19.33 1.45 13.82
N PRO A 423 -19.46 0.61 14.85
CA PRO A 423 -19.48 1.05 16.25
C PRO A 423 -18.09 1.17 16.86
N SER A 424 -17.07 1.48 16.09
CA SER A 424 -15.69 1.70 16.57
C SER A 424 -14.95 2.71 15.71
N PHE A 425 -13.90 3.32 16.30
CA PHE A 425 -13.11 4.36 15.67
C PHE A 425 -11.65 4.27 16.14
N GLY A 426 -10.72 4.37 15.20
CA GLY A 426 -9.29 4.48 15.49
C GLY A 426 -8.79 5.89 15.18
N ASP A 427 -8.40 6.63 16.22
CA ASP A 427 -7.80 7.96 16.13
C ASP A 427 -6.28 7.86 16.15
N LEU A 428 -5.62 8.34 15.12
CA LEU A 428 -4.16 8.26 14.94
C LEU A 428 -3.55 9.65 14.76
N GLY A 429 -2.22 9.73 14.83
CA GLY A 429 -1.50 10.99 14.75
C GLY A 429 -1.61 11.86 16.01
N LEU A 430 -1.96 11.26 17.14
CA LEU A 430 -2.06 11.93 18.44
C LEU A 430 -0.68 12.26 19.01
N ARG A 431 -0.61 13.29 19.86
CA ARG A 431 0.60 13.60 20.62
C ARG A 431 0.78 12.59 21.76
N PRO A 432 2.01 12.13 22.04
CA PRO A 432 2.30 11.26 23.18
C PRO A 432 1.98 11.90 24.51
N ALA A 433 1.72 11.06 25.52
CA ALA A 433 1.43 11.45 26.90
C ALA A 433 0.35 12.56 27.03
N THR A 434 -0.64 12.56 26.14
CA THR A 434 -1.65 13.61 26.04
C THR A 434 -3.06 13.02 26.27
N PRO A 435 -3.89 13.60 27.14
CA PRO A 435 -5.28 13.18 27.31
C PRO A 435 -6.15 13.73 26.17
N TYR A 436 -6.98 12.86 25.64
CA TYR A 436 -8.01 13.18 24.64
C TYR A 436 -9.36 12.68 25.12
N ARG A 437 -10.41 13.46 24.86
CA ARG A 437 -11.78 13.10 25.21
C ARG A 437 -12.61 12.93 23.96
N TYR A 438 -13.47 11.92 23.99
CA TYR A 438 -14.29 11.53 22.84
C TYR A 438 -15.75 11.46 23.23
N LYS A 439 -16.62 11.87 22.30
CA LYS A 439 -18.04 11.58 22.27
C LYS A 439 -18.49 11.25 20.87
N VAL A 440 -19.54 10.47 20.74
CA VAL A 440 -20.02 9.95 19.46
C VAL A 440 -21.48 10.34 19.28
N THR A 441 -21.83 10.82 18.07
CA THR A 441 -23.17 11.15 17.66
C THR A 441 -23.60 10.20 16.56
N ALA A 442 -24.79 9.60 16.63
CA ALA A 442 -25.35 8.81 15.56
C ALA A 442 -26.02 9.71 14.53
N THR A 443 -25.83 9.40 13.24
CA THR A 443 -26.47 10.11 12.14
C THR A 443 -27.37 9.17 11.35
N LEU A 444 -28.54 9.63 10.98
CA LEU A 444 -29.57 8.91 10.24
C LEU A 444 -29.43 9.07 8.73
N SER A 445 -30.14 8.24 8.00
CA SER A 445 -30.22 8.28 6.53
C SER A 445 -30.62 9.65 5.95
N ALA A 446 -31.37 10.46 6.69
CA ALA A 446 -31.74 11.82 6.29
C ALA A 446 -30.69 12.89 6.63
N GLY A 447 -29.51 12.49 7.17
CA GLY A 447 -28.50 13.43 7.62
C GLY A 447 -28.81 14.11 8.98
N THR A 448 -29.85 13.66 9.66
CA THR A 448 -30.23 14.18 10.99
C THR A 448 -29.32 13.57 12.06
N GLU A 449 -28.66 14.40 12.85
CA GLU A 449 -27.84 13.94 13.99
C GLU A 449 -28.73 13.67 15.21
N GLY A 450 -28.51 12.49 15.82
CA GLY A 450 -29.09 12.11 17.11
C GLY A 450 -28.32 12.71 18.31
N PRO A 451 -28.71 12.38 19.56
CA PRO A 451 -27.99 12.79 20.75
C PRO A 451 -26.57 12.18 20.83
N SER A 452 -25.65 12.89 21.51
CA SER A 452 -24.29 12.40 21.74
C SER A 452 -24.24 11.31 22.83
N SER A 453 -23.27 10.40 22.72
CA SER A 453 -22.87 9.46 23.79
C SER A 453 -22.35 10.21 25.04
N PRO A 454 -22.21 9.52 26.18
CA PRO A 454 -21.33 9.97 27.25
C PRO A 454 -19.91 10.22 26.75
N VAL A 455 -19.10 11.02 27.49
CA VAL A 455 -17.70 11.30 27.18
C VAL A 455 -16.80 10.21 27.75
N VAL A 456 -15.83 9.73 26.95
CA VAL A 456 -14.74 8.86 27.43
C VAL A 456 -13.40 9.56 27.25
N THR A 457 -12.42 9.24 28.11
CA THR A 457 -11.06 9.80 28.05
C THR A 457 -10.05 8.73 27.72
N ALA A 458 -9.18 8.99 26.74
CA ALA A 458 -8.00 8.20 26.43
C ALA A 458 -6.75 9.06 26.66
N THR A 459 -5.75 8.54 27.37
CA THR A 459 -4.45 9.21 27.48
C THR A 459 -3.43 8.41 26.68
N THR A 460 -2.81 9.01 25.67
CA THR A 460 -1.77 8.36 24.86
C THR A 460 -0.55 7.99 25.70
N LEU A 461 0.11 6.91 25.34
CA LEU A 461 1.32 6.47 26.02
C LEU A 461 2.47 7.47 25.78
N PRO A 462 3.45 7.56 26.70
CA PRO A 462 4.65 8.35 26.46
C PRO A 462 5.48 7.77 25.31
N VAL A 463 6.34 8.59 24.71
CA VAL A 463 7.34 8.12 23.76
C VAL A 463 8.30 7.19 24.50
N PRO A 464 8.58 5.98 23.99
CA PRO A 464 9.61 5.13 24.57
C PRO A 464 10.95 5.89 24.64
N PRO A 465 11.74 5.72 25.71
CA PRO A 465 13.05 6.34 25.79
C PRO A 465 13.92 5.90 24.60
N ARG A 466 14.70 6.84 24.05
CA ARG A 466 15.65 6.53 22.97
C ARG A 466 16.72 5.59 23.52
N CYS A 467 17.01 4.53 22.76
CA CYS A 467 18.21 3.73 23.01
C CYS A 467 19.46 4.63 22.82
N ASP A 468 20.49 4.43 23.62
CA ASP A 468 21.76 5.12 23.43
C ASP A 468 22.47 4.65 22.14
N THR A 469 23.54 5.35 21.78
CA THR A 469 24.34 5.02 20.58
C THR A 469 25.04 3.66 20.66
N ALA A 470 25.02 3.00 21.83
CA ALA A 470 25.55 1.66 22.07
C ALA A 470 24.47 0.55 22.02
N GLY A 471 23.20 0.91 21.76
CA GLY A 471 22.07 -0.04 21.65
C GLY A 471 21.48 -0.46 22.99
N SER A 472 21.84 0.20 24.10
CA SER A 472 21.24 -0.04 25.41
C SER A 472 19.94 0.76 25.55
N CYS A 473 18.83 0.07 25.77
CA CYS A 473 17.53 0.67 25.99
C CYS A 473 17.18 0.62 27.48
N PRO A 474 16.73 1.72 28.10
CA PRO A 474 16.14 1.65 29.43
C PRO A 474 14.93 0.72 29.41
N ILE A 475 14.91 -0.26 30.31
CA ILE A 475 13.73 -1.12 30.51
C ILE A 475 12.65 -0.25 31.19
N PRO A 476 11.39 -0.27 30.72
CA PRO A 476 10.32 0.53 31.31
C PRO A 476 9.99 0.10 32.73
#